data_91df4a009cb14c8af64bd066d6e58cb6
#
_entry.id   91df4a009cb14c8af64bd066d6e58cb6
#
_cell.length_a   1.000
_cell.length_b   1.000
_cell.length_c   1.000
_cell.angle_alpha   90.00
_cell.angle_beta   90.00
_cell.angle_gamma   90.00
#
_symmetry.space_group_name_H-M   'P 1'
#
loop_
_entity.id
_entity.type
_entity.pdbx_description
1 polymer ?
#
loop_
_entity_poly.entity_id
_entity_poly.type
_entity_poly.pdbx_seq_one_letter_code
_entity_poly.pdbx_strand_id
1 'polypeptide(L)'
;MKYKILVLDLDGTLTNNKKEITEHTLRTLIDAQERGVKIVLASGRPTYGIAPIAEKLELKKYGGYILSYNGGEITNWQTGELMYANVLDADLLPYLYQCAKDNDFAIVTYKDKYVLTEHPDDEYVLKEAILNVMETKKVENFLEAIDFPVAKCLIVGEATRLAELEKVMYEALKERMGVYRSEPYFLELVPKGIDKAQSLAVLLEKIGATREEMIAVGDGFNDLSMIKFAGLGVAMANAQEVVRESADYITLSNEEDGVVAVVEKFMN
;
A
#
# COMPACT_ATOMS: atom_id res chain seq x y z
N MET A 1 -14.11 20.43 14.54
CA MET A 1 -14.13 19.48 13.40
C MET A 1 -14.30 18.08 13.96
N LYS A 2 -15.26 17.30 13.44
CA LYS A 2 -15.51 15.92 13.91
C LYS A 2 -14.39 14.98 13.42
N TYR A 3 -14.07 15.06 12.14
CA TYR A 3 -13.04 14.20 11.54
C TYR A 3 -11.69 14.93 11.52
N LYS A 4 -10.66 14.28 12.07
CA LYS A 4 -9.32 14.84 12.22
C LYS A 4 -8.26 14.05 11.43
N ILE A 5 -8.62 12.86 10.96
CA ILE A 5 -7.74 11.95 10.23
C ILE A 5 -8.38 11.62 8.90
N LEU A 6 -7.63 11.79 7.81
CA LEU A 6 -8.02 11.45 6.46
C LEU A 6 -7.06 10.38 5.94
N VAL A 7 -7.58 9.16 5.74
CA VAL A 7 -6.86 8.05 5.17
C VAL A 7 -7.20 7.96 3.69
N LEU A 8 -6.19 7.97 2.86
CA LEU A 8 -6.32 7.97 1.40
C LEU A 8 -5.57 6.78 0.80
N ASP A 9 -6.26 5.93 0.05
CA ASP A 9 -5.58 5.10 -0.93
C ASP A 9 -4.99 5.97 -2.05
N LEU A 10 -4.05 5.43 -2.81
CA LEU A 10 -3.34 6.16 -3.85
C LEU A 10 -3.93 5.95 -5.24
N ASP A 11 -3.82 4.74 -5.74
CA ASP A 11 -4.07 4.40 -7.13
C ASP A 11 -5.56 4.23 -7.42
N GLY A 12 -6.16 5.15 -8.17
CA GLY A 12 -7.62 5.17 -8.39
C GLY A 12 -8.40 5.96 -7.33
N THR A 13 -7.72 6.49 -6.31
CA THR A 13 -8.30 7.32 -5.25
C THR A 13 -7.68 8.70 -5.21
N LEU A 14 -6.48 8.86 -4.66
CA LEU A 14 -5.80 10.16 -4.56
C LEU A 14 -5.20 10.61 -5.89
N THR A 15 -4.73 9.66 -6.70
CA THR A 15 -4.13 9.94 -7.99
C THR A 15 -5.09 9.65 -9.15
N ASN A 16 -5.02 10.48 -10.19
CA ASN A 16 -5.72 10.26 -11.45
C ASN A 16 -5.13 9.07 -12.24
N ASN A 17 -5.66 8.76 -13.42
CA ASN A 17 -5.21 7.66 -14.28
C ASN A 17 -3.77 7.87 -14.82
N LYS A 18 -3.22 9.09 -14.72
CA LYS A 18 -1.82 9.40 -15.03
C LYS A 18 -0.89 9.25 -13.83
N LYS A 19 -1.41 8.79 -12.69
CA LYS A 19 -0.71 8.67 -11.40
C LYS A 19 -0.23 10.02 -10.84
N GLU A 20 -1.00 11.07 -11.09
CA GLU A 20 -0.73 12.43 -10.63
C GLU A 20 -1.80 12.90 -9.66
N ILE A 21 -1.41 13.71 -8.68
CA ILE A 21 -2.36 14.47 -7.86
C ILE A 21 -2.68 15.76 -8.62
N THR A 22 -3.95 16.09 -8.80
CA THR A 22 -4.36 17.36 -9.41
C THR A 22 -3.97 18.53 -8.53
N GLU A 23 -3.78 19.69 -9.13
CA GLU A 23 -3.43 20.91 -8.36
C GLU A 23 -4.54 21.29 -7.38
N HIS A 24 -5.81 21.05 -7.74
CA HIS A 24 -6.96 21.31 -6.89
C HIS A 24 -6.95 20.38 -5.66
N THR A 25 -6.78 19.07 -5.87
CA THR A 25 -6.66 18.10 -4.77
C THR A 25 -5.45 18.42 -3.87
N LEU A 26 -4.31 18.75 -4.45
CA LEU A 26 -3.11 19.11 -3.68
C LEU A 26 -3.36 20.31 -2.77
N ARG A 27 -3.89 21.41 -3.30
CA ARG A 27 -4.20 22.61 -2.51
C ARG A 27 -5.20 22.32 -1.39
N THR A 28 -6.28 21.62 -1.71
CA THR A 28 -7.32 21.26 -0.73
C THR A 28 -6.74 20.44 0.44
N LEU A 29 -5.84 19.50 0.15
CA LEU A 29 -5.22 18.67 1.18
C LEU A 29 -4.20 19.44 2.02
N ILE A 30 -3.44 20.37 1.42
CA ILE A 30 -2.57 21.28 2.17
C ILE A 30 -3.40 22.16 3.11
N ASP A 31 -4.47 22.79 2.61
CA ASP A 31 -5.36 23.63 3.42
C ASP A 31 -6.02 22.83 4.58
N ALA A 32 -6.39 21.57 4.33
CA ALA A 32 -6.91 20.69 5.37
C ALA A 32 -5.86 20.41 6.46
N GLN A 33 -4.62 20.15 6.07
CA GLN A 33 -3.50 19.95 7.01
C GLN A 33 -3.20 21.22 7.81
N GLU A 34 -3.29 22.41 7.22
CA GLU A 34 -3.15 23.69 7.94
C GLU A 34 -4.24 23.88 9.01
N ARG A 35 -5.44 23.30 8.79
CA ARG A 35 -6.51 23.28 9.79
C ARG A 35 -6.35 22.16 10.83
N GLY A 36 -5.27 21.36 10.75
CA GLY A 36 -4.93 20.31 11.73
C GLY A 36 -5.38 18.90 11.33
N VAL A 37 -5.85 18.67 10.11
CA VAL A 37 -6.15 17.33 9.61
C VAL A 37 -4.85 16.55 9.44
N LYS A 38 -4.80 15.31 9.95
CA LYS A 38 -3.69 14.38 9.71
C LYS A 38 -4.01 13.50 8.50
N ILE A 39 -3.09 13.48 7.54
CA ILE A 39 -3.22 12.62 6.36
C ILE A 39 -2.45 11.32 6.59
N VAL A 40 -3.08 10.20 6.24
CA VAL A 40 -2.48 8.87 6.18
C VAL A 40 -2.56 8.39 4.73
N LEU A 41 -1.42 8.16 4.10
CA LEU A 41 -1.35 7.53 2.78
C LEU A 41 -1.30 6.01 2.98
N ALA A 42 -2.32 5.29 2.49
CA ALA A 42 -2.47 3.85 2.70
C ALA A 42 -2.45 3.10 1.36
N SER A 43 -1.36 2.42 1.04
CA SER A 43 -1.16 1.78 -0.26
C SER A 43 -0.51 0.40 -0.17
N GLY A 44 -0.70 -0.43 -1.21
CA GLY A 44 0.06 -1.67 -1.43
C GLY A 44 1.51 -1.45 -1.85
N ARG A 45 1.87 -0.22 -2.23
CA ARG A 45 3.24 0.13 -2.65
C ARG A 45 4.23 0.02 -1.50
N PRO A 46 5.53 -0.22 -1.81
CA PRO A 46 6.62 -0.02 -0.85
C PRO A 46 6.66 1.42 -0.33
N THR A 47 7.17 1.62 0.88
CA THR A 47 7.27 2.95 1.51
C THR A 47 7.96 3.98 0.60
N TYR A 48 9.04 3.57 -0.09
CA TYR A 48 9.73 4.44 -1.04
C TYR A 48 8.87 4.86 -2.23
N GLY A 49 8.01 3.96 -2.74
CA GLY A 49 7.08 4.25 -3.84
C GLY A 49 5.96 5.24 -3.47
N ILE A 50 5.72 5.45 -2.17
CA ILE A 50 4.74 6.43 -1.65
C ILE A 50 5.41 7.78 -1.37
N ALA A 51 6.71 7.79 -1.07
CA ALA A 51 7.47 8.95 -0.66
C ALA A 51 7.28 10.20 -1.56
N PRO A 52 7.31 10.11 -2.90
CA PRO A 52 7.12 11.28 -3.77
C PRO A 52 5.77 11.98 -3.57
N ILE A 53 4.71 11.21 -3.24
CA ILE A 53 3.38 11.73 -2.95
C ILE A 53 3.34 12.39 -1.57
N ALA A 54 3.96 11.75 -0.58
CA ALA A 54 4.10 12.30 0.77
C ALA A 54 4.89 13.62 0.79
N GLU A 55 5.91 13.75 -0.04
CA GLU A 55 6.68 14.99 -0.22
C GLU A 55 5.84 16.10 -0.86
N LYS A 56 5.08 15.80 -1.94
CA LYS A 56 4.18 16.77 -2.57
C LYS A 56 3.13 17.31 -1.59
N LEU A 57 2.62 16.44 -0.70
CA LEU A 57 1.66 16.81 0.34
C LEU A 57 2.30 17.43 1.58
N GLU A 58 3.61 17.66 1.59
CA GLU A 58 4.35 18.21 2.73
C GLU A 58 4.09 17.46 4.05
N LEU A 59 3.88 16.13 4.02
CA LEU A 59 3.53 15.36 5.21
C LEU A 59 4.57 15.47 6.33
N LYS A 60 5.84 15.71 5.97
CA LYS A 60 6.91 15.94 6.94
C LYS A 60 6.68 17.19 7.77
N LYS A 61 6.14 18.24 7.17
CA LYS A 61 5.81 19.52 7.82
C LYS A 61 4.58 19.40 8.71
N TYR A 62 3.54 18.74 8.22
CA TYR A 62 2.23 18.68 8.89
C TYR A 62 2.06 17.45 9.81
N GLY A 63 2.97 16.49 9.76
CA GLY A 63 2.95 15.30 10.65
C GLY A 63 1.97 14.23 10.20
N GLY A 64 2.06 13.83 8.92
CA GLY A 64 1.29 12.72 8.37
C GLY A 64 1.99 11.36 8.50
N TYR A 65 1.32 10.31 8.02
CA TYR A 65 1.76 8.92 8.12
C TYR A 65 1.70 8.23 6.77
N ILE A 66 2.59 7.23 6.59
CA ILE A 66 2.53 6.29 5.48
C ILE A 66 2.23 4.91 6.03
N LEU A 67 1.21 4.27 5.45
CA LEU A 67 0.85 2.88 5.65
C LEU A 67 1.13 2.17 4.32
N SER A 68 2.28 1.49 4.24
CA SER A 68 2.77 0.79 3.06
C SER A 68 2.51 -0.72 3.11
N TYR A 69 2.71 -1.41 1.98
CA TYR A 69 2.50 -2.85 1.85
C TYR A 69 1.12 -3.32 2.31
N ASN A 70 0.05 -2.55 2.00
CA ASN A 70 -1.32 -2.82 2.46
C ASN A 70 -1.47 -2.91 3.99
N GLY A 71 -0.62 -2.21 4.74
CA GLY A 71 -0.58 -2.25 6.19
C GLY A 71 0.55 -3.08 6.77
N GLY A 72 1.51 -3.52 5.95
CA GLY A 72 2.72 -4.19 6.42
C GLY A 72 3.60 -3.30 7.28
N GLU A 73 3.65 -2.02 6.97
CA GLU A 73 4.43 -1.03 7.73
C GLU A 73 3.65 0.26 7.95
N ILE A 74 3.93 0.91 9.08
CA ILE A 74 3.48 2.28 9.37
C ILE A 74 4.69 3.13 9.72
N THR A 75 4.89 4.19 8.93
CA THR A 75 5.95 5.17 9.16
C THR A 75 5.37 6.53 9.54
N ASN A 76 5.82 7.10 10.64
CA ASN A 76 5.62 8.51 10.93
C ASN A 76 6.49 9.34 9.99
N TRP A 77 5.88 10.00 9.00
CA TRP A 77 6.65 10.69 7.97
C TRP A 77 7.36 11.95 8.48
N GLN A 78 6.91 12.53 9.58
CA GLN A 78 7.56 13.69 10.19
C GLN A 78 8.90 13.32 10.85
N THR A 79 8.93 12.21 11.60
CA THR A 79 10.10 11.78 12.37
C THR A 79 10.97 10.77 11.64
N GLY A 80 10.42 10.08 10.63
CA GLY A 80 11.04 8.92 9.98
C GLY A 80 10.94 7.62 10.80
N GLU A 81 10.21 7.62 11.91
CA GLU A 81 10.07 6.47 12.79
C GLU A 81 9.20 5.37 12.15
N LEU A 82 9.72 4.16 12.09
CA LEU A 82 8.92 2.96 11.79
C LEU A 82 8.11 2.58 13.03
N MET A 83 6.84 2.98 13.07
CA MET A 83 5.95 2.78 14.21
C MET A 83 5.43 1.35 14.33
N TYR A 84 5.28 0.67 13.20
CA TYR A 84 4.76 -0.71 13.14
C TYR A 84 5.36 -1.42 11.92
N ALA A 85 5.68 -2.70 12.08
CA ALA A 85 6.02 -3.59 10.98
C ALA A 85 5.43 -4.98 11.25
N ASN A 86 4.77 -5.54 10.25
CA ASN A 86 4.40 -6.94 10.16
C ASN A 86 5.23 -7.55 9.03
N VAL A 87 6.09 -8.51 9.36
CA VAL A 87 7.10 -9.04 8.46
C VAL A 87 6.93 -10.54 8.26
N LEU A 88 7.43 -11.05 7.15
CA LEU A 88 7.45 -12.48 6.86
C LEU A 88 8.31 -13.22 7.89
N ASP A 89 7.85 -14.40 8.29
CA ASP A 89 8.68 -15.32 9.08
C ASP A 89 9.95 -15.65 8.27
N ALA A 90 11.11 -15.41 8.84
CA ALA A 90 12.40 -15.59 8.16
C ALA A 90 12.63 -17.02 7.68
N ASP A 91 12.06 -18.02 8.37
CA ASP A 91 12.15 -19.44 7.99
C ASP A 91 11.34 -19.78 6.71
N LEU A 92 10.45 -18.90 6.25
CA LEU A 92 9.74 -19.05 4.97
C LEU A 92 10.59 -18.62 3.77
N LEU A 93 11.52 -17.68 3.93
CA LEU A 93 12.30 -17.12 2.81
C LEU A 93 13.02 -18.16 1.97
N PRO A 94 13.69 -19.20 2.54
CA PRO A 94 14.31 -20.24 1.74
C PRO A 94 13.31 -21.02 0.85
N TYR A 95 12.11 -21.28 1.36
CA TYR A 95 11.06 -21.96 0.59
C TYR A 95 10.53 -21.08 -0.55
N LEU A 96 10.28 -19.79 -0.28
CA LEU A 96 9.81 -18.84 -1.29
C LEU A 96 10.83 -18.69 -2.43
N TYR A 97 12.10 -18.55 -2.08
CA TYR A 97 13.20 -18.47 -3.03
C TYR A 97 13.31 -19.74 -3.87
N GLN A 98 13.23 -20.92 -3.23
CA GLN A 98 13.31 -22.19 -3.94
C GLN A 98 12.11 -22.38 -4.89
N CYS A 99 10.90 -22.00 -4.49
CA CYS A 99 9.71 -22.03 -5.37
C CYS A 99 9.91 -21.17 -6.62
N ALA A 100 10.45 -19.96 -6.47
CA ALA A 100 10.73 -19.09 -7.61
C ALA A 100 11.78 -19.72 -8.55
N LYS A 101 12.87 -20.23 -7.99
CA LYS A 101 13.98 -20.84 -8.73
C LYS A 101 13.58 -22.10 -9.48
N ASP A 102 12.82 -23.01 -8.85
CA ASP A 102 12.38 -24.27 -9.46
C ASP A 102 11.41 -24.04 -10.63
N ASN A 103 10.76 -22.88 -10.66
CA ASN A 103 9.83 -22.50 -11.71
C ASN A 103 10.40 -21.46 -12.70
N ASP A 104 11.69 -21.15 -12.60
CA ASP A 104 12.37 -20.17 -13.47
C ASP A 104 11.67 -18.80 -13.46
N PHE A 105 11.35 -18.30 -12.26
CA PHE A 105 10.81 -16.98 -12.01
C PHE A 105 11.80 -16.12 -11.24
N ALA A 106 11.72 -14.80 -11.44
CA ALA A 106 12.42 -13.87 -10.59
C ALA A 106 11.64 -13.65 -9.27
N ILE A 107 12.41 -13.55 -8.17
CA ILE A 107 11.89 -13.11 -6.87
C ILE A 107 12.52 -11.77 -6.50
N VAL A 108 11.72 -10.88 -5.91
CA VAL A 108 12.18 -9.58 -5.46
C VAL A 108 11.75 -9.31 -4.02
N THR A 109 12.50 -8.46 -3.36
CA THR A 109 12.11 -7.76 -2.12
C THR A 109 12.62 -6.33 -2.15
N TYR A 110 12.33 -5.54 -1.11
CA TYR A 110 12.55 -4.09 -1.13
C TYR A 110 13.46 -3.69 0.04
N LYS A 111 14.45 -2.84 -0.27
CA LYS A 111 15.30 -2.19 0.76
C LYS A 111 15.62 -0.77 0.31
N ASP A 112 15.30 0.20 1.13
CA ASP A 112 15.47 1.61 0.80
C ASP A 112 14.81 1.96 -0.55
N LYS A 113 15.57 2.49 -1.49
CA LYS A 113 15.13 2.82 -2.85
C LYS A 113 15.26 1.67 -3.86
N TYR A 114 15.62 0.48 -3.42
CA TYR A 114 15.97 -0.62 -4.30
C TYR A 114 14.97 -1.77 -4.27
N VAL A 115 14.67 -2.28 -5.46
CA VAL A 115 14.12 -3.62 -5.69
C VAL A 115 15.30 -4.58 -5.78
N LEU A 116 15.48 -5.44 -4.78
CA LEU A 116 16.57 -6.41 -4.71
C LEU A 116 16.19 -7.70 -5.43
N THR A 117 17.05 -8.19 -6.31
CA THR A 117 16.84 -9.43 -7.08
C THR A 117 18.14 -9.95 -7.69
N GLU A 118 18.18 -11.24 -8.06
CA GLU A 118 19.26 -11.83 -8.87
C GLU A 118 19.10 -11.47 -10.37
N HIS A 119 17.89 -11.06 -10.80
CA HIS A 119 17.51 -10.83 -12.20
C HIS A 119 17.07 -9.37 -12.46
N PRO A 120 17.99 -8.38 -12.35
CA PRO A 120 17.64 -6.95 -12.42
C PRO A 120 17.11 -6.50 -13.79
N ASP A 121 17.43 -7.25 -14.86
CA ASP A 121 17.03 -6.93 -16.23
C ASP A 121 15.76 -7.68 -16.68
N ASP A 122 15.13 -8.48 -15.79
CA ASP A 122 13.85 -9.14 -16.07
C ASP A 122 12.75 -8.09 -16.33
N GLU A 123 11.94 -8.30 -17.38
CA GLU A 123 10.92 -7.33 -17.80
C GLU A 123 9.88 -7.04 -16.73
N TYR A 124 9.50 -8.02 -15.90
CA TYR A 124 8.50 -7.85 -14.84
C TYR A 124 9.12 -7.19 -13.61
N VAL A 125 10.40 -7.48 -13.31
CA VAL A 125 11.16 -6.76 -12.28
C VAL A 125 11.28 -5.28 -12.65
N LEU A 126 11.60 -4.96 -13.90
CA LEU A 126 11.65 -3.58 -14.38
C LEU A 126 10.29 -2.88 -14.30
N LYS A 127 9.19 -3.60 -14.61
CA LYS A 127 7.82 -3.06 -14.43
C LYS A 127 7.56 -2.69 -12.98
N GLU A 128 7.89 -3.56 -12.03
CA GLU A 128 7.72 -3.30 -10.59
C GLU A 128 8.54 -2.09 -10.14
N ALA A 129 9.80 -2.00 -10.57
CA ALA A 129 10.67 -0.89 -10.26
C ALA A 129 10.12 0.45 -10.81
N ILE A 130 9.64 0.46 -12.05
CA ILE A 130 9.04 1.65 -12.71
C ILE A 130 7.76 2.08 -11.98
N LEU A 131 6.86 1.14 -11.66
CA LEU A 131 5.60 1.43 -10.97
C LEU A 131 5.82 2.10 -9.61
N ASN A 132 6.89 1.72 -8.91
CA ASN A 132 7.23 2.25 -7.59
C ASN A 132 8.30 3.35 -7.60
N VAL A 133 8.74 3.80 -8.79
CA VAL A 133 9.81 4.81 -8.95
C VAL A 133 11.08 4.38 -8.18
N MET A 134 11.40 3.08 -8.22
CA MET A 134 12.55 2.47 -7.54
C MET A 134 13.62 2.03 -8.55
N GLU A 135 14.82 1.82 -8.06
CA GLU A 135 15.94 1.29 -8.84
C GLU A 135 16.06 -0.23 -8.64
N THR A 136 16.37 -1.00 -9.68
CA THR A 136 16.74 -2.41 -9.50
C THR A 136 18.16 -2.52 -8.97
N LYS A 137 18.38 -3.45 -8.05
CA LYS A 137 19.72 -3.75 -7.54
C LYS A 137 19.98 -5.25 -7.61
N LYS A 138 20.99 -5.60 -8.42
CA LYS A 138 21.46 -6.98 -8.51
C LYS A 138 22.07 -7.44 -7.19
N VAL A 139 21.70 -8.64 -6.76
CA VAL A 139 22.35 -9.39 -5.68
C VAL A 139 22.86 -10.72 -6.26
N GLU A 140 23.96 -11.24 -5.71
CA GLU A 140 24.54 -12.51 -6.18
C GLU A 140 23.78 -13.73 -5.64
N ASN A 141 23.22 -13.63 -4.43
CA ASN A 141 22.36 -14.61 -3.80
C ASN A 141 21.26 -13.88 -3.03
N PHE A 142 20.01 -14.15 -3.38
CA PHE A 142 18.86 -13.46 -2.80
C PHE A 142 18.77 -13.66 -1.29
N LEU A 143 18.97 -14.87 -0.78
CA LEU A 143 18.86 -15.17 0.64
C LEU A 143 20.00 -14.55 1.45
N GLU A 144 21.22 -14.54 0.92
CA GLU A 144 22.38 -13.95 1.60
C GLU A 144 22.32 -12.42 1.65
N ALA A 145 21.59 -11.81 0.70
CA ALA A 145 21.41 -10.36 0.66
C ALA A 145 20.36 -9.85 1.66
N ILE A 146 19.55 -10.74 2.25
CA ILE A 146 18.51 -10.37 3.21
C ILE A 146 19.05 -10.45 4.63
N ASP A 147 19.51 -9.30 5.12
CA ASP A 147 19.98 -9.10 6.51
C ASP A 147 19.01 -8.21 7.33
N PHE A 148 17.76 -8.10 6.88
CA PHE A 148 16.73 -7.20 7.42
C PHE A 148 15.36 -7.89 7.45
N PRO A 149 14.41 -7.40 8.28
CA PRO A 149 13.03 -7.87 8.28
C PRO A 149 12.34 -7.58 6.93
N VAL A 150 11.67 -8.57 6.36
CA VAL A 150 11.04 -8.48 5.04
C VAL A 150 9.53 -8.28 5.17
N ALA A 151 9.02 -7.13 4.78
CA ALA A 151 7.59 -6.85 4.77
C ALA A 151 6.84 -7.56 3.63
N LYS A 152 7.51 -7.76 2.50
CA LYS A 152 6.92 -8.39 1.30
C LYS A 152 8.01 -8.98 0.39
N CYS A 153 7.74 -10.15 -0.19
CA CYS A 153 8.38 -10.61 -1.41
C CYS A 153 7.37 -10.61 -2.56
N LEU A 154 7.88 -10.56 -3.77
CA LEU A 154 7.10 -10.68 -5.00
C LEU A 154 7.79 -11.70 -5.92
N ILE A 155 7.05 -12.72 -6.39
CA ILE A 155 7.49 -13.55 -7.51
C ILE A 155 6.86 -12.97 -8.76
N VAL A 156 7.66 -12.78 -9.79
CA VAL A 156 7.23 -12.12 -11.02
C VAL A 156 7.49 -13.00 -12.24
N GLY A 157 6.58 -12.94 -13.23
CA GLY A 157 6.76 -13.73 -14.45
C GLY A 157 5.52 -13.85 -15.32
N GLU A 158 5.53 -14.77 -16.27
CA GLU A 158 4.44 -14.99 -17.23
C GLU A 158 3.15 -15.38 -16.50
N ALA A 159 2.04 -14.73 -16.87
CA ALA A 159 0.78 -14.76 -16.14
C ALA A 159 0.17 -16.15 -15.94
N THR A 160 0.20 -17.00 -16.99
CA THR A 160 -0.42 -18.34 -16.93
C THR A 160 0.37 -19.27 -16.01
N ARG A 161 1.69 -19.29 -16.15
CA ARG A 161 2.57 -20.09 -15.28
C ARG A 161 2.52 -19.61 -13.84
N LEU A 162 2.46 -18.28 -13.63
CA LEU A 162 2.39 -17.71 -12.29
C LEU A 162 1.07 -18.03 -11.61
N ALA A 163 -0.04 -18.13 -12.37
CA ALA A 163 -1.34 -18.55 -11.85
C ALA A 163 -1.35 -20.01 -11.36
N GLU A 164 -0.56 -20.87 -11.98
CA GLU A 164 -0.40 -22.26 -11.53
C GLU A 164 0.44 -22.33 -10.25
N LEU A 165 1.53 -21.57 -10.20
CA LEU A 165 2.36 -21.48 -9.00
C LEU A 165 1.59 -20.90 -7.81
N GLU A 166 0.75 -19.87 -8.02
CA GLU A 166 -0.11 -19.28 -6.99
C GLU A 166 -0.94 -20.35 -6.29
N LYS A 167 -1.60 -21.25 -7.04
CA LYS A 167 -2.45 -22.30 -6.47
C LYS A 167 -1.66 -23.23 -5.56
N VAL A 168 -0.47 -23.65 -6.02
CA VAL A 168 0.39 -24.56 -5.26
C VAL A 168 0.90 -23.89 -3.99
N MET A 169 1.41 -22.66 -4.11
CA MET A 169 1.94 -21.92 -2.97
C MET A 169 0.83 -21.53 -1.99
N TYR A 170 -0.35 -21.13 -2.47
CA TYR A 170 -1.50 -20.82 -1.62
C TYR A 170 -1.90 -22.02 -0.76
N GLU A 171 -2.08 -23.21 -1.34
CA GLU A 171 -2.42 -24.40 -0.57
C GLU A 171 -1.35 -24.79 0.46
N ALA A 172 -0.09 -24.59 0.14
CA ALA A 172 1.02 -24.91 1.05
C ALA A 172 1.19 -23.87 2.18
N LEU A 173 0.83 -22.60 1.95
CA LEU A 173 1.22 -21.48 2.82
C LEU A 173 0.06 -20.70 3.43
N LYS A 174 -1.20 -20.92 3.03
CA LYS A 174 -2.40 -20.15 3.46
C LYS A 174 -2.57 -20.03 4.98
N GLU A 175 -2.03 -20.98 5.75
CA GLU A 175 -2.08 -20.93 7.21
C GLU A 175 -0.96 -20.07 7.83
N ARG A 176 0.08 -19.75 7.06
CA ARG A 176 1.27 -19.03 7.53
C ARG A 176 1.43 -17.64 6.95
N MET A 177 0.98 -17.42 5.70
CA MET A 177 1.16 -16.16 5.00
C MET A 177 0.07 -15.90 3.97
N GLY A 178 -0.01 -14.67 3.44
CA GLY A 178 -0.82 -14.31 2.29
C GLY A 178 -0.08 -14.62 0.98
N VAL A 179 -0.80 -15.28 0.06
CA VAL A 179 -0.31 -15.62 -1.28
C VAL A 179 -1.44 -15.29 -2.25
N TYR A 180 -1.28 -14.28 -3.08
CA TYR A 180 -2.29 -13.88 -4.08
C TYR A 180 -1.65 -13.02 -5.18
N ARG A 181 -2.29 -12.93 -6.34
CA ARG A 181 -1.83 -12.04 -7.41
C ARG A 181 -2.51 -10.69 -7.33
N SER A 182 -1.69 -9.62 -7.30
CA SER A 182 -2.18 -8.23 -7.43
C SER A 182 -2.36 -7.84 -8.90
N GLU A 183 -1.49 -8.37 -9.76
CA GLU A 183 -1.53 -8.29 -11.22
C GLU A 183 -1.34 -9.69 -11.81
N PRO A 184 -1.74 -9.95 -13.05
CA PRO A 184 -1.57 -11.28 -13.65
C PRO A 184 -0.14 -11.82 -13.57
N TYR A 185 0.85 -10.95 -13.55
CA TYR A 185 2.29 -11.23 -13.55
C TYR A 185 2.99 -10.92 -12.22
N PHE A 186 2.27 -10.57 -11.15
CA PHE A 186 2.80 -10.27 -9.82
C PHE A 186 2.15 -11.14 -8.75
N LEU A 187 2.90 -12.09 -8.17
CA LEU A 187 2.49 -12.94 -7.07
C LEU A 187 3.01 -12.37 -5.75
N GLU A 188 2.11 -11.77 -4.99
CA GLU A 188 2.37 -11.18 -3.68
C GLU A 188 2.56 -12.24 -2.62
N LEU A 189 3.64 -12.13 -1.87
CA LEU A 189 4.01 -12.97 -0.75
C LEU A 189 4.16 -12.07 0.48
N VAL A 190 3.13 -12.06 1.34
CA VAL A 190 3.00 -11.11 2.44
C VAL A 190 2.74 -11.83 3.75
N PRO A 191 3.02 -11.23 4.92
CA PRO A 191 2.66 -11.80 6.21
C PRO A 191 1.16 -12.11 6.30
N LYS A 192 0.80 -13.12 7.10
CA LYS A 192 -0.58 -13.48 7.33
C LYS A 192 -1.34 -12.33 7.98
N GLY A 193 -2.56 -12.08 7.49
CA GLY A 193 -3.45 -11.10 8.10
C GLY A 193 -3.06 -9.65 7.84
N ILE A 194 -2.21 -9.38 6.83
CA ILE A 194 -2.02 -7.99 6.39
C ILE A 194 -3.35 -7.41 5.94
N ASP A 195 -3.71 -6.29 6.55
CA ASP A 195 -4.98 -5.62 6.33
C ASP A 195 -4.87 -4.14 6.71
N LYS A 196 -5.34 -3.24 5.84
CA LYS A 196 -5.27 -1.79 6.08
C LYS A 196 -5.99 -1.39 7.38
N ALA A 197 -7.14 -1.99 7.70
CA ALA A 197 -7.89 -1.65 8.90
C ALA A 197 -7.18 -2.07 10.19
N GLN A 198 -6.58 -3.25 10.22
CA GLN A 198 -5.82 -3.70 11.40
C GLN A 198 -4.65 -2.77 11.70
N SER A 199 -3.91 -2.39 10.67
CA SER A 199 -2.79 -1.47 10.83
C SER A 199 -3.24 -0.05 11.20
N LEU A 200 -4.36 0.41 10.66
CA LEU A 200 -4.98 1.68 11.08
C LEU A 200 -5.41 1.65 12.55
N ALA A 201 -5.94 0.53 13.04
CA ALA A 201 -6.27 0.38 14.47
C ALA A 201 -5.02 0.54 15.34
N VAL A 202 -3.89 -0.07 14.95
CA VAL A 202 -2.61 0.10 15.64
C VAL A 202 -2.12 1.56 15.58
N LEU A 203 -2.25 2.22 14.42
CA LEU A 203 -1.88 3.63 14.28
C LEU A 203 -2.70 4.50 15.22
N LEU A 204 -4.04 4.35 15.20
CA LEU A 204 -4.95 5.15 16.01
C LEU A 204 -4.66 5.00 17.51
N GLU A 205 -4.41 3.78 17.99
CA GLU A 205 -4.00 3.54 19.39
C GLU A 205 -2.71 4.29 19.74
N LYS A 206 -1.68 4.21 18.88
CA LYS A 206 -0.39 4.87 19.11
C LYS A 206 -0.47 6.38 19.13
N ILE A 207 -1.39 6.99 18.37
CA ILE A 207 -1.55 8.45 18.32
C ILE A 207 -2.67 8.98 19.22
N GLY A 208 -3.33 8.10 19.99
CA GLY A 208 -4.40 8.47 20.93
C GLY A 208 -5.66 8.97 20.25
N ALA A 209 -5.99 8.45 19.05
CA ALA A 209 -7.18 8.81 18.28
C ALA A 209 -8.16 7.63 18.18
N THR A 210 -9.38 7.91 17.73
CA THR A 210 -10.41 6.89 17.55
C THR A 210 -10.86 6.80 16.09
N ARG A 211 -11.45 5.67 15.71
CA ARG A 211 -11.95 5.46 14.35
C ARG A 211 -13.06 6.43 13.97
N GLU A 212 -13.84 6.93 14.97
CA GLU A 212 -14.92 7.91 14.79
C GLU A 212 -14.40 9.27 14.33
N GLU A 213 -13.10 9.55 14.56
CA GLU A 213 -12.41 10.76 14.10
C GLU A 213 -11.78 10.61 12.71
N MET A 214 -11.94 9.44 12.06
CA MET A 214 -11.28 9.07 10.83
C MET A 214 -12.26 8.96 9.65
N ILE A 215 -11.88 9.54 8.51
CA ILE A 215 -12.46 9.24 7.20
C ILE A 215 -11.45 8.36 6.45
N ALA A 216 -11.92 7.29 5.82
CA ALA A 216 -11.11 6.48 4.90
C ALA A 216 -11.73 6.52 3.50
N VAL A 217 -10.91 6.79 2.49
CA VAL A 217 -11.32 6.88 1.08
C VAL A 217 -10.54 5.87 0.27
N GLY A 218 -11.22 5.08 -0.57
CA GLY A 218 -10.61 4.05 -1.38
C GLY A 218 -11.47 3.60 -2.55
N ASP A 219 -10.95 2.74 -3.41
CA ASP A 219 -11.66 2.24 -4.60
C ASP A 219 -11.47 0.74 -4.83
N GLY A 220 -10.41 0.12 -4.29
CA GLY A 220 -10.05 -1.26 -4.53
C GLY A 220 -10.52 -2.25 -3.44
N PHE A 221 -10.42 -3.54 -3.72
CA PHE A 221 -10.74 -4.60 -2.74
C PHE A 221 -9.89 -4.52 -1.48
N ASN A 222 -8.63 -4.10 -1.60
CA ASN A 222 -7.73 -3.91 -0.48
C ASN A 222 -8.11 -2.75 0.45
N ASP A 223 -9.07 -1.90 0.02
CA ASP A 223 -9.58 -0.76 0.80
C ASP A 223 -10.84 -1.11 1.59
N LEU A 224 -11.49 -2.21 1.24
CA LEU A 224 -12.78 -2.59 1.79
C LEU A 224 -12.77 -2.65 3.32
N SER A 225 -11.71 -3.17 3.90
CA SER A 225 -11.55 -3.27 5.35
C SER A 225 -11.43 -1.90 6.00
N MET A 226 -10.60 -0.99 5.47
CA MET A 226 -10.43 0.35 6.04
C MET A 226 -11.69 1.21 5.88
N ILE A 227 -12.42 1.05 4.76
CA ILE A 227 -13.70 1.73 4.53
C ILE A 227 -14.74 1.30 5.57
N LYS A 228 -14.86 -0.01 5.84
CA LYS A 228 -15.77 -0.52 6.87
C LYS A 228 -15.34 -0.18 8.30
N PHE A 229 -14.06 -0.01 8.53
CA PHE A 229 -13.51 0.28 9.85
C PHE A 229 -13.66 1.74 10.25
N ALA A 230 -13.55 2.68 9.31
CA ALA A 230 -13.56 4.11 9.56
C ALA A 230 -14.87 4.62 10.20
N GLY A 231 -14.82 5.78 10.86
CA GLY A 231 -15.99 6.49 11.32
C GLY A 231 -16.85 7.07 10.18
N LEU A 232 -16.24 7.24 9.01
CA LEU A 232 -16.88 7.48 7.72
C LEU A 232 -16.08 6.80 6.62
N GLY A 233 -16.62 5.72 6.08
CA GLY A 233 -16.05 5.03 4.93
C GLY A 233 -16.56 5.60 3.61
N VAL A 234 -15.66 6.00 2.73
CA VAL A 234 -15.99 6.62 1.45
C VAL A 234 -15.43 5.80 0.30
N ALA A 235 -16.28 5.47 -0.66
CA ALA A 235 -15.88 4.87 -1.92
C ALA A 235 -15.80 5.94 -3.02
N MET A 236 -14.79 5.83 -3.87
CA MET A 236 -14.73 6.62 -5.10
C MET A 236 -15.83 6.17 -6.09
N ALA A 237 -16.30 7.05 -6.98
CA ALA A 237 -17.27 6.67 -8.01
C ALA A 237 -16.74 5.59 -8.97
N ASN A 238 -15.44 5.59 -9.23
CA ASN A 238 -14.74 4.55 -10.02
C ASN A 238 -14.44 3.27 -9.23
N ALA A 239 -14.80 3.19 -7.95
CA ALA A 239 -14.55 2.03 -7.11
C ALA A 239 -15.28 0.78 -7.60
N GLN A 240 -14.77 -0.37 -7.23
CA GLN A 240 -15.43 -1.66 -7.48
C GLN A 240 -16.79 -1.72 -6.78
N GLU A 241 -17.76 -2.44 -7.36
CA GLU A 241 -19.15 -2.47 -6.89
C GLU A 241 -19.25 -2.82 -5.40
N VAL A 242 -18.56 -3.89 -4.97
CA VAL A 242 -18.56 -4.33 -3.57
C VAL A 242 -18.01 -3.27 -2.60
N VAL A 243 -17.10 -2.42 -3.06
CA VAL A 243 -16.53 -1.31 -2.27
C VAL A 243 -17.57 -0.20 -2.14
N ARG A 244 -18.25 0.17 -3.25
CA ARG A 244 -19.34 1.17 -3.24
C ARG A 244 -20.51 0.73 -2.35
N GLU A 245 -20.90 -0.54 -2.42
CA GLU A 245 -21.98 -1.10 -1.59
C GLU A 245 -21.67 -1.14 -0.10
N SER A 246 -20.38 -1.15 0.25
CA SER A 246 -19.91 -1.24 1.63
C SER A 246 -19.61 0.11 2.27
N ALA A 247 -19.58 1.19 1.48
CA ALA A 247 -19.24 2.54 1.95
C ALA A 247 -20.45 3.29 2.53
N ASP A 248 -20.20 4.17 3.49
CA ASP A 248 -21.21 5.07 4.03
C ASP A 248 -21.55 6.20 3.05
N TYR A 249 -20.61 6.55 2.17
CA TYR A 249 -20.76 7.61 1.17
C TYR A 249 -20.00 7.26 -0.11
N ILE A 250 -20.57 7.61 -1.26
CA ILE A 250 -19.90 7.53 -2.55
C ILE A 250 -19.60 8.94 -3.02
N THR A 251 -18.33 9.24 -3.27
CA THR A 251 -17.88 10.53 -3.80
C THR A 251 -17.74 10.49 -5.32
N LEU A 252 -17.18 11.56 -5.92
CA LEU A 252 -16.85 11.61 -7.33
C LEU A 252 -15.68 10.66 -7.68
N SER A 253 -15.36 10.51 -8.96
CA SER A 253 -14.24 9.69 -9.41
C SER A 253 -12.88 10.38 -9.12
N ASN A 254 -11.79 9.60 -9.24
CA ASN A 254 -10.43 10.12 -9.15
C ASN A 254 -10.06 11.10 -10.29
N GLU A 255 -10.80 11.09 -11.40
CA GLU A 255 -10.66 12.07 -12.50
C GLU A 255 -11.45 13.35 -12.25
N GLU A 256 -12.36 13.36 -11.27
CA GLU A 256 -13.28 14.47 -10.96
C GLU A 256 -13.02 15.06 -9.57
N ASP A 257 -11.78 14.94 -9.07
CA ASP A 257 -11.38 15.43 -7.73
C ASP A 257 -12.27 14.92 -6.58
N GLY A 258 -12.63 13.62 -6.59
CA GLY A 258 -13.51 13.03 -5.58
C GLY A 258 -13.03 13.19 -4.15
N VAL A 259 -11.72 13.26 -3.91
CA VAL A 259 -11.13 13.54 -2.59
C VAL A 259 -11.42 14.97 -2.13
N VAL A 260 -11.41 15.96 -3.03
CA VAL A 260 -11.79 17.34 -2.73
C VAL A 260 -13.23 17.40 -2.22
N ALA A 261 -14.15 16.74 -2.94
CA ALA A 261 -15.57 16.72 -2.54
C ALA A 261 -15.78 16.14 -1.13
N VAL A 262 -14.96 15.14 -0.73
CA VAL A 262 -14.99 14.59 0.64
C VAL A 262 -14.53 15.63 1.67
N VAL A 263 -13.38 16.27 1.42
CA VAL A 263 -12.83 17.28 2.34
C VAL A 263 -13.77 18.45 2.51
N GLU A 264 -14.29 18.99 1.42
CA GLU A 264 -15.22 20.13 1.44
C GLU A 264 -16.53 19.81 2.19
N LYS A 265 -17.03 18.58 2.05
CA LYS A 265 -18.31 18.20 2.66
C LYS A 265 -18.19 17.84 4.14
N PHE A 266 -17.10 17.22 4.57
CA PHE A 266 -17.01 16.59 5.89
C PHE A 266 -15.92 17.13 6.80
N MET A 267 -14.98 17.95 6.28
CA MET A 267 -13.81 18.42 7.04
C MET A 267 -13.66 19.96 7.02
N ASN A 268 -14.69 20.69 6.68
CA ASN A 268 -14.75 22.15 6.80
C ASN A 268 -15.24 22.61 8.19
#